data_f24086aeffa5414db78f5db3c1728d0a
#
_entry.id   f24086aeffa5414db78f5db3c1728d0a
#
_cell.length_a   1.000
_cell.length_b   1.000
_cell.length_c   1.000
_cell.angle_alpha   90.00
_cell.angle_beta   90.00
_cell.angle_gamma   90.00
#
_symmetry.space_group_name_H-M   'P 1'
#
loop_
_entity.id
_entity.type
_entity.pdbx_description
1 polymer ?
#
loop_
_entity_poly.entity_id
_entity_poly.type
_entity_poly.pdbx_seq_one_letter_code
_entity_poly.pdbx_strand_id
1 'polypeptide(L)'
;DYYDRSFSDSSLAFNIGRQLNDFVDVKLGFASVERAPSSIELFMNGAHLATGRFEVGNVNLNSETSNNVDLSVSFDNGSFYAFASIFINDVDNYIYLQDETEEEHEEHDEEHEEGHDDHGGLILANYLQQDAELDGYEIEFGNTFNLASGELLLSFGRDEVNGEFSRGGNIPRLNPARNIYKLKYSQGNMDFGLMFKDVEEQNDIGIGETVTAAYDMLNAKFTKHFDLGNKSKLTVSIFGNNLTDDVARNHSSFVKKEVPLPGRNYGLRVNLKF
;
A
#
# COMPACT_ATOMS: atom_id res chain seq x y z
N ASP A 1 37.24 -6.57 -0.03
CA ASP A 1 37.17 -6.42 1.45
C ASP A 1 36.21 -7.44 2.03
N TYR A 2 36.59 -8.07 3.15
CA TYR A 2 35.71 -8.97 3.89
C TYR A 2 34.98 -8.18 4.98
N TYR A 3 33.65 -8.16 4.94
CA TYR A 3 32.80 -7.54 5.95
C TYR A 3 32.12 -8.63 6.79
N ASP A 4 32.23 -8.51 8.10
CA ASP A 4 31.52 -9.34 9.07
C ASP A 4 30.60 -8.43 9.89
N ARG A 5 29.29 -8.61 9.72
CA ARG A 5 28.23 -7.83 10.40
C ARG A 5 27.32 -8.78 11.14
N SER A 6 27.11 -8.48 12.41
CA SER A 6 26.21 -9.25 13.28
C SER A 6 25.23 -8.30 13.96
N PHE A 7 23.96 -8.66 13.95
CA PHE A 7 22.87 -7.88 14.54
C PHE A 7 22.15 -8.74 15.57
N SER A 8 21.59 -8.06 16.56
CA SER A 8 20.72 -8.69 17.58
C SER A 8 19.56 -7.75 17.82
N ASP A 9 18.40 -8.14 17.36
CA ASP A 9 17.21 -7.30 17.37
C ASP A 9 16.17 -7.84 18.36
N SER A 10 15.38 -6.95 18.91
CA SER A 10 14.29 -7.27 19.83
C SER A 10 13.00 -6.61 19.39
N SER A 11 11.86 -7.21 19.75
CA SER A 11 10.55 -6.63 19.45
C SER A 11 9.62 -6.83 20.62
N LEU A 12 8.86 -5.80 20.95
CA LEU A 12 7.85 -5.80 21.97
C LEU A 12 6.56 -5.19 21.44
N ALA A 13 5.42 -5.83 21.68
CA ALA A 13 4.12 -5.24 21.37
C ALA A 13 3.16 -5.41 22.53
N PHE A 14 2.34 -4.40 22.76
CA PHE A 14 1.31 -4.39 23.77
C PHE A 14 0.03 -3.79 23.20
N ASN A 15 -1.10 -4.46 23.42
CA ASN A 15 -2.41 -3.98 23.01
C ASN A 15 -3.37 -4.06 24.20
N ILE A 16 -4.17 -3.01 24.37
CA ILE A 16 -5.28 -2.97 25.31
C ILE A 16 -6.55 -2.61 24.58
N GLY A 17 -7.61 -3.40 24.75
CA GLY A 17 -8.92 -3.16 24.18
C GLY A 17 -9.99 -3.15 25.25
N ARG A 18 -11.02 -2.33 25.04
CA ARG A 18 -12.19 -2.26 25.91
C ARG A 18 -13.45 -2.05 25.10
N GLN A 19 -14.41 -2.91 25.33
CA GLN A 19 -15.78 -2.69 24.91
C GLN A 19 -16.43 -1.71 25.89
N LEU A 20 -16.81 -0.54 25.39
CA LEU A 20 -17.43 0.53 26.19
C LEU A 20 -18.93 0.27 26.44
N ASN A 21 -19.58 -0.33 25.44
CA ASN A 21 -20.99 -0.78 25.47
C ASN A 21 -21.17 -1.85 24.38
N ASP A 22 -22.42 -2.31 24.16
CA ASP A 22 -22.73 -3.37 23.20
C ASP A 22 -22.38 -3.05 21.75
N PHE A 23 -22.04 -1.80 21.44
CA PHE A 23 -21.84 -1.30 20.07
C PHE A 23 -20.45 -0.68 19.85
N VAL A 24 -19.71 -0.34 20.90
CA VAL A 24 -18.47 0.45 20.80
C VAL A 24 -17.31 -0.30 21.40
N ASP A 25 -16.29 -0.52 20.59
CA ASP A 25 -14.99 -1.02 21.00
C ASP A 25 -13.91 0.04 20.77
N VAL A 26 -12.97 0.15 21.74
CA VAL A 26 -11.78 1.01 21.64
C VAL A 26 -10.55 0.16 21.87
N LYS A 27 -9.52 0.36 21.05
CA LYS A 27 -8.23 -0.33 21.20
C LYS A 27 -7.09 0.68 21.13
N LEU A 28 -6.11 0.49 21.98
CA LEU A 28 -4.84 1.22 21.97
C LEU A 28 -3.72 0.19 21.83
N GLY A 29 -2.88 0.39 20.82
CA GLY A 29 -1.72 -0.42 20.52
C GLY A 29 -0.43 0.36 20.76
N PHE A 30 0.61 -0.37 21.14
CA PHE A 30 2.00 0.08 21.18
C PHE A 30 2.87 -1.05 20.63
N ALA A 31 3.80 -0.74 19.75
CA ALA A 31 4.81 -1.68 19.29
C ALA A 31 6.16 -1.00 19.16
N SER A 32 7.21 -1.66 19.64
CA SER A 32 8.62 -1.28 19.39
C SER A 32 9.27 -2.47 18.71
N VAL A 33 9.71 -2.28 17.46
CA VAL A 33 10.22 -3.36 16.59
C VAL A 33 11.59 -2.97 16.06
N GLU A 34 12.59 -3.78 16.34
CA GLU A 34 13.91 -3.67 15.72
C GLU A 34 13.99 -4.58 14.50
N ARG A 35 14.65 -4.11 13.45
CA ARG A 35 14.90 -4.82 12.20
C ARG A 35 16.34 -4.61 11.74
N ALA A 36 17.09 -5.70 11.65
CA ALA A 36 18.42 -5.65 11.04
C ALA A 36 18.33 -5.33 9.54
N PRO A 37 19.32 -4.61 9.00
CA PRO A 37 19.46 -4.48 7.56
C PRO A 37 19.57 -5.86 6.89
N SER A 38 18.89 -6.03 5.77
CA SER A 38 19.01 -7.24 4.94
C SER A 38 20.37 -7.31 4.24
N SER A 39 20.74 -8.47 3.76
CA SER A 39 21.97 -8.64 2.96
C SER A 39 21.98 -7.81 1.67
N ILE A 40 20.81 -7.53 1.11
CA ILE A 40 20.66 -6.65 -0.07
C ILE A 40 20.98 -5.22 0.33
N GLU A 41 20.36 -4.71 1.40
CA GLU A 41 20.58 -3.35 1.89
C GLU A 41 22.05 -3.09 2.28
N LEU A 42 22.76 -4.13 2.73
CA LEU A 42 24.17 -4.00 3.13
C LEU A 42 25.16 -4.17 1.95
N PHE A 43 24.91 -5.10 1.04
CA PHE A 43 25.95 -5.62 0.13
C PHE A 43 25.57 -5.62 -1.34
N MET A 44 24.37 -5.15 -1.72
CA MET A 44 24.00 -5.06 -3.13
C MET A 44 24.99 -4.15 -3.86
N ASN A 45 25.45 -4.56 -5.04
CA ASN A 45 26.23 -3.73 -5.95
C ASN A 45 26.02 -4.28 -7.35
N GLY A 46 24.91 -3.88 -7.99
CA GLY A 46 24.57 -4.44 -9.29
C GLY A 46 23.20 -4.10 -9.81
N ALA A 47 22.95 -4.54 -11.03
CA ALA A 47 21.72 -4.32 -11.77
C ALA A 47 20.54 -5.09 -11.16
N HIS A 48 19.47 -4.39 -10.82
CA HIS A 48 18.18 -4.96 -10.47
C HIS A 48 17.17 -4.60 -11.57
N LEU A 49 17.12 -5.44 -12.59
CA LEU A 49 16.37 -5.17 -13.82
C LEU A 49 14.86 -5.02 -13.59
N ALA A 50 14.30 -5.68 -12.58
CA ALA A 50 12.88 -5.56 -12.24
C ALA A 50 12.50 -4.17 -11.74
N THR A 51 13.44 -3.43 -11.15
CA THR A 51 13.26 -2.06 -10.67
C THR A 51 13.82 -1.02 -11.65
N GLY A 52 14.60 -1.45 -12.65
CA GLY A 52 15.30 -0.56 -13.58
C GLY A 52 16.44 0.22 -12.92
N ARG A 53 17.04 -0.33 -11.84
CA ARG A 53 18.08 0.34 -11.04
C ARG A 53 19.37 -0.44 -11.01
N PHE A 54 20.47 0.29 -10.85
CA PHE A 54 21.72 -0.24 -10.34
C PHE A 54 21.74 0.08 -8.83
N GLU A 55 21.55 -0.93 -7.99
CA GLU A 55 21.40 -0.75 -6.56
C GLU A 55 22.74 -0.92 -5.84
N VAL A 56 23.01 0.01 -4.93
CA VAL A 56 24.23 0.03 -4.12
C VAL A 56 23.87 -0.03 -2.63
N GLY A 57 24.31 -1.11 -1.98
CA GLY A 57 24.15 -1.34 -0.55
C GLY A 57 25.09 -0.48 0.27
N ASN A 58 24.78 -0.38 1.56
CA ASN A 58 25.61 0.36 2.51
C ASN A 58 25.96 -0.50 3.71
N VAL A 59 27.22 -0.90 3.80
CA VAL A 59 27.77 -1.75 4.87
C VAL A 59 27.70 -1.13 6.27
N ASN A 60 27.48 0.19 6.36
CA ASN A 60 27.44 0.94 7.62
C ASN A 60 26.03 1.09 8.21
N LEU A 61 25.00 0.52 7.58
CA LEU A 61 23.65 0.58 8.12
C LEU A 61 23.56 -0.09 9.50
N ASN A 62 22.77 0.49 10.38
CA ASN A 62 22.42 -0.05 11.70
C ASN A 62 21.02 -0.63 11.68
N SER A 63 20.65 -1.38 12.73
CA SER A 63 19.25 -1.82 12.90
C SER A 63 18.30 -0.61 12.93
N GLU A 64 17.20 -0.75 12.22
CA GLU A 64 16.07 0.17 12.25
C GLU A 64 15.20 -0.13 13.47
N THR A 65 14.73 0.89 14.19
CA THR A 65 13.83 0.74 15.32
C THR A 65 12.57 1.54 15.08
N SER A 66 11.44 0.86 14.95
CA SER A 66 10.12 1.45 14.75
C SER A 66 9.32 1.44 16.04
N ASN A 67 8.88 2.61 16.51
CA ASN A 67 8.07 2.82 17.70
C ASN A 67 6.68 3.32 17.29
N ASN A 68 5.71 2.42 17.23
CA ASN A 68 4.36 2.72 16.79
C ASN A 68 3.38 2.82 17.95
N VAL A 69 2.51 3.82 17.89
CA VAL A 69 1.33 3.97 18.73
C VAL A 69 0.11 4.09 17.84
N ASP A 70 -0.91 3.28 18.09
CA ASP A 70 -2.17 3.33 17.36
C ASP A 70 -3.37 3.37 18.29
N LEU A 71 -4.40 4.10 17.89
CA LEU A 71 -5.71 4.16 18.54
C LEU A 71 -6.79 3.85 17.52
N SER A 72 -7.63 2.86 17.80
CA SER A 72 -8.78 2.56 16.97
C SER A 72 -10.08 2.53 17.75
N VAL A 73 -11.16 2.97 17.08
CA VAL A 73 -12.53 2.94 17.59
C VAL A 73 -13.40 2.29 16.53
N SER A 74 -14.21 1.33 16.94
CA SER A 74 -15.22 0.71 16.10
C SER A 74 -16.61 0.82 16.74
N PHE A 75 -17.60 1.05 15.90
CA PHE A 75 -19.02 1.06 16.24
C PHE A 75 -19.77 0.11 15.32
N ASP A 76 -20.62 -0.76 15.85
CA ASP A 76 -21.50 -1.63 15.08
C ASP A 76 -22.80 -1.88 15.84
N ASN A 77 -23.94 -1.50 15.26
CA ASN A 77 -25.28 -1.77 15.80
C ASN A 77 -26.08 -2.77 14.95
N GLY A 78 -25.41 -3.49 14.03
CA GLY A 78 -25.99 -4.46 13.13
C GLY A 78 -26.52 -3.88 11.80
N SER A 79 -26.85 -2.60 11.75
CA SER A 79 -27.24 -1.91 10.51
C SER A 79 -26.19 -0.89 10.06
N PHE A 80 -25.72 -0.07 10.98
CA PHE A 80 -24.67 0.91 10.74
C PHE A 80 -23.39 0.45 11.44
N TYR A 81 -22.26 0.52 10.74
CA TYR A 81 -20.94 0.37 11.32
C TYR A 81 -20.05 1.56 10.98
N ALA A 82 -19.12 1.84 11.86
CA ALA A 82 -18.05 2.82 11.64
C ALA A 82 -16.75 2.33 12.28
N PHE A 83 -15.66 2.57 11.63
CA PHE A 83 -14.31 2.33 12.11
C PHE A 83 -13.47 3.57 11.87
N ALA A 84 -12.65 3.92 12.86
CA ALA A 84 -11.62 4.94 12.73
C ALA A 84 -10.36 4.46 13.43
N SER A 85 -9.22 4.67 12.80
CA SER A 85 -7.90 4.42 13.37
C SER A 85 -6.97 5.57 13.04
N ILE A 86 -6.11 5.92 13.99
CA ILE A 86 -4.98 6.85 13.80
C ILE A 86 -3.73 6.17 14.31
N PHE A 87 -2.59 6.46 13.70
CA PHE A 87 -1.30 5.97 14.18
C PHE A 87 -0.21 7.04 14.03
N ILE A 88 0.81 6.92 14.87
CA ILE A 88 2.08 7.63 14.78
C ILE A 88 3.17 6.59 14.95
N ASN A 89 4.19 6.65 14.10
CA ASN A 89 5.31 5.73 14.11
C ASN A 89 6.62 6.50 13.97
N ASP A 90 7.36 6.61 15.07
CA ASP A 90 8.72 7.15 15.09
C ASP A 90 9.71 6.04 14.71
N VAL A 91 10.54 6.27 13.72
CA VAL A 91 11.50 5.29 13.22
C VAL A 91 12.92 5.85 13.31
N ASP A 92 13.69 5.28 14.23
CA ASP A 92 15.15 5.53 14.29
C ASP A 92 15.83 4.70 13.20
N ASN A 93 16.73 5.33 12.45
CA ASN A 93 17.50 4.68 11.40
C ASN A 93 16.64 4.04 10.30
N TYR A 94 15.59 4.69 9.84
CA TYR A 94 14.75 4.21 8.73
C TYR A 94 15.60 3.96 7.49
N ILE A 95 15.56 2.72 6.96
CA ILE A 95 16.35 2.31 5.79
C ILE A 95 15.51 2.44 4.54
N TYR A 96 16.03 3.17 3.55
CA TYR A 96 15.35 3.41 2.28
C TYR A 96 16.30 3.38 1.09
N LEU A 97 15.75 3.13 -0.08
CA LEU A 97 16.46 3.21 -1.35
C LEU A 97 16.14 4.55 -2.00
N GLN A 98 17.17 5.39 -2.21
CA GLN A 98 17.08 6.68 -2.87
C GLN A 98 17.63 6.59 -4.28
N ASP A 99 16.81 6.99 -5.25
CA ASP A 99 17.27 7.16 -6.63
C ASP A 99 18.14 8.41 -6.74
N GLU A 100 19.12 8.41 -7.62
CA GLU A 100 19.82 9.62 -8.03
C GLU A 100 18.86 10.63 -8.68
N THR A 101 19.18 11.90 -8.62
CA THR A 101 18.43 12.96 -9.31
C THR A 101 18.70 12.94 -10.80
N GLU A 102 17.85 13.58 -11.60
CA GLU A 102 18.09 13.71 -13.05
C GLU A 102 19.41 14.43 -13.35
N GLU A 103 19.78 15.44 -12.53
CA GLU A 103 21.06 16.16 -12.67
C GLU A 103 22.25 15.24 -12.40
N GLU A 104 22.22 14.46 -11.32
CA GLU A 104 23.26 13.49 -11.00
C GLU A 104 23.37 12.40 -12.06
N HIS A 105 22.27 11.97 -12.63
CA HIS A 105 22.24 10.97 -13.71
C HIS A 105 22.90 11.52 -14.99
N GLU A 106 22.58 12.76 -15.40
CA GLU A 106 23.19 13.42 -16.56
C GLU A 106 24.71 13.65 -16.35
N GLU A 107 25.14 14.06 -15.15
CA GLU A 107 26.56 14.21 -14.81
C GLU A 107 27.31 12.87 -14.91
N HIS A 108 26.72 11.79 -14.42
CA HIS A 108 27.30 10.45 -14.55
C HIS A 108 27.45 10.02 -15.99
N ASP A 109 26.46 10.23 -16.83
CA ASP A 109 26.50 9.88 -18.26
C ASP A 109 27.56 10.69 -19.02
N GLU A 110 27.78 11.98 -18.66
CA GLU A 110 28.82 12.83 -19.28
C GLU A 110 30.25 12.43 -18.88
N GLU A 111 30.46 11.99 -17.62
CA GLU A 111 31.76 11.54 -17.13
C GLU A 111 32.21 10.20 -17.73
N HIS A 112 31.29 9.40 -18.28
CA HIS A 112 31.55 8.05 -18.77
C HIS A 112 32.08 7.95 -20.20
N GLU A 113 32.26 9.05 -20.95
CA GLU A 113 32.95 8.99 -22.25
C GLU A 113 34.41 8.44 -22.15
N GLU A 114 34.99 8.32 -20.97
CA GLU A 114 36.35 7.79 -20.73
C GLU A 114 36.43 6.46 -19.93
N GLY A 115 35.39 5.61 -19.93
CA GLY A 115 35.58 4.16 -19.66
C GLY A 115 35.52 3.69 -18.20
N HIS A 116 34.67 4.25 -17.34
CA HIS A 116 34.35 3.69 -16.03
C HIS A 116 32.85 3.46 -15.84
N ASP A 117 32.50 2.19 -15.49
CA ASP A 117 31.25 1.65 -14.99
C ASP A 117 29.94 2.23 -15.59
N ASP A 118 29.74 1.95 -16.88
CA ASP A 118 28.43 2.04 -17.53
C ASP A 118 27.41 1.16 -16.80
N HIS A 119 26.50 1.76 -16.03
CA HIS A 119 25.39 1.06 -15.37
C HIS A 119 24.32 0.56 -16.37
N GLY A 120 24.61 0.63 -17.69
CA GLY A 120 23.73 0.13 -18.76
C GLY A 120 22.44 0.96 -18.90
N GLY A 121 22.46 2.25 -18.59
CA GLY A 121 21.29 3.13 -18.60
C GLY A 121 20.29 2.85 -17.46
N LEU A 122 20.75 2.20 -16.39
CA LEU A 122 19.96 2.02 -15.18
C LEU A 122 20.16 3.22 -14.24
N ILE A 123 19.10 3.64 -13.57
CA ILE A 123 19.16 4.67 -12.54
C ILE A 123 19.98 4.15 -11.35
N LEU A 124 21.00 4.91 -10.93
CA LEU A 124 21.76 4.59 -9.74
C LEU A 124 20.87 4.82 -8.49
N ALA A 125 20.87 3.86 -7.59
CA ALA A 125 20.10 3.95 -6.36
C ALA A 125 20.89 3.45 -5.15
N ASN A 126 20.93 4.25 -4.09
CA ASN A 126 21.73 3.99 -2.90
C ASN A 126 20.85 3.66 -1.69
N TYR A 127 21.21 2.60 -0.93
CA TYR A 127 20.61 2.36 0.38
C TYR A 127 21.15 3.33 1.41
N LEU A 128 20.24 4.13 1.94
CA LEU A 128 20.51 5.19 2.93
C LEU A 128 19.74 4.92 4.22
N GLN A 129 20.08 5.69 5.25
CA GLN A 129 19.47 5.57 6.56
C GLN A 129 19.32 6.95 7.21
N GLN A 130 18.14 7.24 7.72
CA GLN A 130 17.83 8.49 8.41
C GLN A 130 16.63 8.28 9.33
N ASP A 131 16.56 8.99 10.46
CA ASP A 131 15.38 8.98 11.31
C ASP A 131 14.17 9.57 10.59
N ALA A 132 13.01 8.99 10.82
CA ALA A 132 11.77 9.32 10.12
C ALA A 132 10.56 9.23 11.04
N GLU A 133 9.53 10.00 10.73
CA GLU A 133 8.21 9.92 11.36
C GLU A 133 7.16 9.61 10.28
N LEU A 134 6.29 8.64 10.58
CA LEU A 134 5.12 8.33 9.77
C LEU A 134 3.88 8.49 10.63
N ASP A 135 2.86 9.16 10.08
CA ASP A 135 1.55 9.24 10.68
C ASP A 135 0.46 8.95 9.66
N GLY A 136 -0.72 8.63 10.15
CA GLY A 136 -1.82 8.39 9.24
C GLY A 136 -3.12 8.07 9.94
N TYR A 137 -4.15 7.92 9.12
CA TYR A 137 -5.46 7.53 9.58
C TYR A 137 -6.19 6.66 8.57
N GLU A 138 -7.13 5.88 9.08
CA GLU A 138 -8.11 5.15 8.30
C GLU A 138 -9.49 5.39 8.90
N ILE A 139 -10.47 5.70 8.05
CA ILE A 139 -11.88 5.73 8.44
C ILE A 139 -12.68 4.86 7.47
N GLU A 140 -13.61 4.11 7.98
CA GLU A 140 -14.62 3.41 7.17
C GLU A 140 -15.97 3.49 7.90
N PHE A 141 -17.05 3.75 7.16
CA PHE A 141 -18.39 3.59 7.68
C PHE A 141 -19.35 3.11 6.60
N GLY A 142 -20.39 2.42 7.03
CA GLY A 142 -21.39 1.89 6.13
C GLY A 142 -22.72 1.64 6.80
N ASN A 143 -23.76 1.56 5.98
CA ASN A 143 -25.10 1.27 6.46
C ASN A 143 -25.77 0.21 5.57
N THR A 144 -26.40 -0.73 6.22
CA THR A 144 -27.17 -1.80 5.60
C THR A 144 -28.66 -1.44 5.64
N PHE A 145 -29.29 -1.39 4.47
CA PHE A 145 -30.70 -1.13 4.27
C PHE A 145 -31.42 -2.43 3.89
N ASN A 146 -32.36 -2.84 4.72
CA ASN A 146 -33.23 -3.97 4.41
C ASN A 146 -34.36 -3.48 3.49
N LEU A 147 -34.27 -3.87 2.22
CA LEU A 147 -35.29 -3.56 1.20
C LEU A 147 -36.28 -4.73 1.06
N ALA A 148 -37.48 -4.48 0.53
CA ALA A 148 -38.48 -5.52 0.32
C ALA A 148 -37.96 -6.69 -0.55
N SER A 149 -37.00 -6.45 -1.42
CA SER A 149 -36.43 -7.42 -2.36
C SER A 149 -35.04 -7.94 -2.01
N GLY A 150 -34.39 -7.39 -0.98
CA GLY A 150 -33.01 -7.77 -0.64
C GLY A 150 -32.34 -6.80 0.31
N GLU A 151 -31.03 -6.90 0.43
CA GLU A 151 -30.21 -6.11 1.33
C GLU A 151 -29.24 -5.23 0.53
N LEU A 152 -29.19 -3.93 0.85
CA LEU A 152 -28.28 -2.96 0.25
C LEU A 152 -27.31 -2.44 1.31
N LEU A 153 -26.01 -2.68 1.13
CA LEU A 153 -24.94 -2.06 1.89
C LEU A 153 -24.33 -0.92 1.06
N LEU A 154 -24.26 0.25 1.65
CA LEU A 154 -23.48 1.38 1.15
C LEU A 154 -22.37 1.67 2.15
N SER A 155 -21.12 1.82 1.69
CA SER A 155 -20.03 2.22 2.56
C SER A 155 -19.07 3.20 1.89
N PHE A 156 -18.39 3.95 2.73
CA PHE A 156 -17.32 4.87 2.39
C PHE A 156 -16.11 4.57 3.27
N GLY A 157 -14.92 4.64 2.68
CA GLY A 157 -13.66 4.57 3.40
C GLY A 157 -12.68 5.62 2.86
N ARG A 158 -11.81 6.11 3.73
CA ARG A 158 -10.65 6.95 3.39
C ARG A 158 -9.47 6.52 4.22
N ASP A 159 -8.31 6.44 3.59
CA ASP A 159 -7.03 6.24 4.25
C ASP A 159 -5.98 7.21 3.70
N GLU A 160 -5.06 7.61 4.60
CA GLU A 160 -3.98 8.54 4.30
C GLU A 160 -2.78 8.21 5.19
N VAL A 161 -1.60 8.23 4.61
CA VAL A 161 -0.30 8.04 5.31
C VAL A 161 0.64 9.13 4.85
N ASN A 162 1.23 9.84 5.81
CA ASN A 162 2.28 10.82 5.61
C ASN A 162 3.60 10.28 6.16
N GLY A 163 4.71 10.78 5.66
CA GLY A 163 6.01 10.40 6.18
C GLY A 163 7.09 11.41 5.82
N GLU A 164 7.80 11.84 6.84
CA GLU A 164 8.87 12.83 6.70
C GLU A 164 10.14 12.35 7.41
N PHE A 165 11.28 12.73 6.87
CA PHE A 165 12.55 12.52 7.53
C PHE A 165 12.81 13.61 8.57
N SER A 166 13.40 13.27 9.71
CA SER A 166 13.70 14.20 10.81
C SER A 166 14.63 15.37 10.41
N ARG A 167 15.40 15.23 9.33
CA ARG A 167 16.25 16.30 8.76
C ARG A 167 15.54 17.06 7.63
N GLY A 168 14.29 16.79 7.39
CA GLY A 168 13.48 17.33 6.30
C GLY A 168 13.50 16.48 5.04
N GLY A 169 12.45 16.65 4.25
CA GLY A 169 12.18 15.87 3.05
C GLY A 169 11.22 14.70 3.31
N ASN A 170 10.51 14.32 2.26
CA ASN A 170 9.48 13.26 2.33
C ASN A 170 10.11 11.88 2.19
N ILE A 171 9.52 10.89 2.85
CA ILE A 171 9.85 9.47 2.66
C ILE A 171 9.38 9.06 1.25
N PRO A 172 10.27 8.46 0.43
CA PRO A 172 9.89 8.06 -0.92
C PRO A 172 8.88 6.93 -0.93
N ARG A 173 8.06 6.88 -2.00
CA ARG A 173 7.15 5.77 -2.35
C ARG A 173 5.98 5.53 -1.40
N LEU A 174 5.58 6.54 -0.62
CA LEU A 174 4.34 6.50 0.14
C LEU A 174 3.13 6.68 -0.81
N ASN A 175 2.14 5.81 -0.65
CA ASN A 175 0.95 5.88 -1.47
C ASN A 175 0.11 7.12 -1.12
N PRO A 176 -0.52 7.77 -2.11
CA PRO A 176 -1.41 8.90 -1.89
C PRO A 176 -2.68 8.50 -1.13
N ALA A 177 -3.32 9.50 -0.54
CA ALA A 177 -4.63 9.35 0.06
C ALA A 177 -5.67 8.87 -0.96
N ARG A 178 -6.66 8.11 -0.49
CA ARG A 178 -7.70 7.58 -1.36
C ARG A 178 -9.05 7.51 -0.67
N ASN A 179 -10.09 7.73 -1.47
CA ASN A 179 -11.48 7.55 -1.09
C ASN A 179 -12.03 6.27 -1.75
N ILE A 180 -12.76 5.46 -1.01
CA ILE A 180 -13.32 4.20 -1.49
C ILE A 180 -14.83 4.18 -1.21
N TYR A 181 -15.63 4.15 -2.26
CA TYR A 181 -17.08 4.04 -2.18
C TYR A 181 -17.50 2.64 -2.62
N LYS A 182 -18.26 1.95 -1.78
CA LYS A 182 -18.73 0.60 -2.08
C LYS A 182 -20.25 0.54 -2.02
N LEU A 183 -20.84 -0.17 -2.97
CA LEU A 183 -22.23 -0.57 -2.98
C LEU A 183 -22.27 -2.08 -3.13
N LYS A 184 -22.96 -2.77 -2.24
CA LYS A 184 -23.27 -4.21 -2.37
C LYS A 184 -24.75 -4.42 -2.21
N TYR A 185 -25.38 -5.08 -3.20
CA TYR A 185 -26.77 -5.47 -3.15
C TYR A 185 -26.89 -6.98 -3.25
N SER A 186 -27.58 -7.60 -2.30
CA SER A 186 -27.81 -9.03 -2.24
C SER A 186 -29.30 -9.33 -2.27
N GLN A 187 -29.72 -10.18 -3.20
CA GLN A 187 -31.12 -10.61 -3.33
C GLN A 187 -31.18 -12.11 -3.65
N GLY A 188 -31.70 -12.90 -2.72
CA GLY A 188 -31.83 -14.33 -2.89
C GLY A 188 -30.53 -15.02 -3.22
N ASN A 189 -30.35 -15.43 -4.47
CA ASN A 189 -29.14 -16.09 -4.95
C ASN A 189 -28.27 -15.21 -5.87
N MET A 190 -28.44 -13.89 -5.79
CA MET A 190 -27.72 -12.91 -6.60
C MET A 190 -27.04 -11.88 -5.72
N ASP A 191 -25.80 -11.53 -6.08
CA ASP A 191 -25.04 -10.42 -5.49
C ASP A 191 -24.57 -9.48 -6.60
N PHE A 192 -24.75 -8.20 -6.36
CA PHE A 192 -24.20 -7.13 -7.19
C PHE A 192 -23.31 -6.24 -6.34
N GLY A 193 -22.13 -5.90 -6.84
CA GLY A 193 -21.19 -4.99 -6.17
C GLY A 193 -20.61 -3.96 -7.12
N LEU A 194 -20.53 -2.72 -6.63
CA LEU A 194 -19.75 -1.66 -7.23
C LEU A 194 -18.70 -1.18 -6.23
N MET A 195 -17.53 -0.82 -6.71
CA MET A 195 -16.48 -0.14 -5.94
C MET A 195 -15.90 0.97 -6.82
N PHE A 196 -16.05 2.18 -6.36
CA PHE A 196 -15.39 3.36 -6.94
C PHE A 196 -14.26 3.76 -6.02
N LYS A 197 -13.06 3.89 -6.57
CA LYS A 197 -11.85 4.37 -5.88
C LYS A 197 -11.43 5.66 -6.56
N ASP A 198 -11.32 6.71 -5.78
CA ASP A 198 -10.78 8.01 -6.11
C ASP A 198 -9.44 8.13 -5.37
N VAL A 199 -8.35 8.18 -6.10
CA VAL A 199 -6.98 8.23 -5.58
C VAL A 199 -6.39 9.59 -5.89
N GLU A 200 -5.95 10.28 -4.87
CA GLU A 200 -5.41 11.64 -4.98
C GLU A 200 -4.05 11.64 -5.69
N GLU A 201 -3.63 12.80 -6.16
CA GLU A 201 -2.28 13.01 -6.68
C GLU A 201 -1.26 12.86 -5.55
N GLN A 202 -0.14 12.19 -5.81
CA GLN A 202 0.98 12.15 -4.87
C GLN A 202 2.02 13.18 -5.25
N ASN A 203 2.06 14.27 -4.47
CA ASN A 203 2.98 15.40 -4.63
C ASN A 203 4.08 15.42 -3.56
N ASP A 204 3.86 14.73 -2.41
CA ASP A 204 4.83 14.64 -1.32
C ASP A 204 5.83 13.53 -1.65
N ILE A 205 6.75 13.86 -2.54
CA ILE A 205 7.73 12.93 -3.13
C ILE A 205 9.09 13.05 -2.45
N GLY A 206 9.81 11.93 -2.37
CA GLY A 206 11.21 11.88 -1.96
C GLY A 206 12.16 12.39 -3.04
N ILE A 207 13.43 12.53 -2.67
CA ILE A 207 14.51 12.91 -3.59
C ILE A 207 14.62 11.84 -4.70
N GLY A 208 14.81 12.26 -5.95
CA GLY A 208 14.90 11.37 -7.11
C GLY A 208 13.54 10.78 -7.55
N GLU A 209 12.46 11.10 -6.86
CA GLU A 209 11.11 10.60 -7.18
C GLU A 209 10.35 11.53 -8.13
N THR A 210 9.31 11.02 -8.74
CA THR A 210 8.38 11.79 -9.60
C THR A 210 6.97 11.77 -9.02
N VAL A 211 6.24 12.84 -9.23
CA VAL A 211 4.81 12.94 -8.93
C VAL A 211 4.03 11.81 -9.62
N THR A 212 2.95 11.36 -8.98
CA THR A 212 1.99 10.43 -9.60
C THR A 212 0.63 11.09 -9.64
N ALA A 213 0.08 11.24 -10.85
CA ALA A 213 -1.22 11.87 -11.04
C ALA A 213 -2.35 11.11 -10.34
N ALA A 214 -3.37 11.85 -9.91
CA ALA A 214 -4.62 11.29 -9.43
C ALA A 214 -5.29 10.39 -10.48
N TYR A 215 -6.10 9.43 -10.03
CA TYR A 215 -6.88 8.57 -10.92
C TYR A 215 -8.15 8.03 -10.27
N ASP A 216 -9.13 7.74 -11.10
CA ASP A 216 -10.41 7.14 -10.70
C ASP A 216 -10.55 5.71 -11.23
N MET A 217 -11.01 4.80 -10.40
CA MET A 217 -11.19 3.42 -10.81
C MET A 217 -12.57 2.89 -10.37
N LEU A 218 -13.41 2.56 -11.35
CA LEU A 218 -14.69 1.89 -11.11
C LEU A 218 -14.58 0.39 -11.38
N ASN A 219 -14.96 -0.42 -10.41
CA ASN A 219 -15.06 -1.86 -10.54
C ASN A 219 -16.51 -2.31 -10.30
N ALA A 220 -16.98 -3.27 -11.08
CA ALA A 220 -18.30 -3.85 -10.94
C ALA A 220 -18.23 -5.37 -10.94
N LYS A 221 -19.09 -6.01 -10.16
CA LYS A 221 -19.20 -7.48 -10.11
C LYS A 221 -20.65 -7.89 -9.94
N PHE A 222 -21.09 -8.87 -10.75
CA PHE A 222 -22.35 -9.57 -10.56
C PHE A 222 -22.06 -11.05 -10.34
N THR A 223 -22.70 -11.64 -9.33
CA THR A 223 -22.54 -13.06 -9.00
C THR A 223 -23.91 -13.70 -8.89
N LYS A 224 -24.06 -14.90 -9.46
CA LYS A 224 -25.25 -15.74 -9.31
C LYS A 224 -24.88 -17.11 -8.78
N HIS A 225 -25.63 -17.55 -7.77
CA HIS A 225 -25.49 -18.85 -7.15
C HIS A 225 -26.60 -19.77 -7.60
N PHE A 226 -26.25 -20.98 -7.99
CA PHE A 226 -27.20 -22.03 -8.40
C PHE A 226 -27.00 -23.24 -7.48
N ASP A 227 -28.07 -23.70 -6.90
CA ASP A 227 -28.13 -24.98 -6.18
C ASP A 227 -28.47 -26.07 -7.19
N LEU A 228 -27.56 -27.00 -7.43
CA LEU A 228 -27.72 -28.10 -8.38
C LEU A 228 -28.24 -29.40 -7.70
N GLY A 229 -28.52 -29.34 -6.40
CA GLY A 229 -28.86 -30.50 -5.59
C GLY A 229 -27.67 -31.40 -5.25
N ASN A 230 -27.87 -32.43 -4.44
CA ASN A 230 -26.84 -33.39 -4.00
C ASN A 230 -25.55 -32.72 -3.44
N LYS A 231 -25.70 -31.61 -2.71
CA LYS A 231 -24.64 -30.76 -2.17
C LYS A 231 -23.79 -30.01 -3.22
N SER A 232 -24.13 -30.11 -4.50
CA SER A 232 -23.43 -29.42 -5.57
C SER A 232 -23.95 -27.99 -5.73
N LYS A 233 -22.99 -27.02 -5.82
CA LYS A 233 -23.30 -25.61 -6.00
C LYS A 233 -22.49 -25.06 -7.17
N LEU A 234 -23.14 -24.34 -8.06
CA LEU A 234 -22.48 -23.59 -9.13
C LEU A 234 -22.56 -22.10 -8.82
N THR A 235 -21.43 -21.42 -8.86
CA THR A 235 -21.34 -19.95 -8.74
C THR A 235 -20.76 -19.38 -10.02
N VAL A 236 -21.47 -18.45 -10.63
CA VAL A 236 -21.04 -17.75 -11.84
C VAL A 236 -20.89 -16.26 -11.48
N SER A 237 -19.72 -15.70 -11.74
CA SER A 237 -19.45 -14.27 -11.54
C SER A 237 -18.96 -13.63 -12.84
N ILE A 238 -19.55 -12.50 -13.19
CA ILE A 238 -19.05 -11.61 -14.25
C ILE A 238 -18.52 -10.38 -13.54
N PHE A 239 -17.37 -9.88 -13.96
CA PHE A 239 -16.78 -8.68 -13.37
C PHE A 239 -16.09 -7.82 -14.42
N GLY A 240 -16.02 -6.53 -14.14
CA GLY A 240 -15.23 -5.56 -14.88
C GLY A 240 -14.41 -4.74 -13.91
N ASN A 241 -13.15 -4.54 -14.24
CA ASN A 241 -12.24 -3.72 -13.47
C ASN A 241 -11.81 -2.51 -14.30
N ASN A 242 -11.54 -1.40 -13.61
CA ASN A 242 -11.15 -0.14 -14.23
C ASN A 242 -12.12 0.24 -15.37
N LEU A 243 -13.42 0.27 -15.09
CA LEU A 243 -14.44 0.58 -16.09
C LEU A 243 -14.38 2.03 -16.58
N THR A 244 -13.78 2.93 -15.79
CA THR A 244 -13.43 4.30 -16.15
C THR A 244 -12.37 4.34 -17.27
N ASP A 245 -11.54 3.29 -17.37
CA ASP A 245 -10.39 3.19 -18.30
C ASP A 245 -9.32 4.26 -18.04
N ASP A 246 -9.18 4.64 -16.78
CA ASP A 246 -8.20 5.63 -16.39
C ASP A 246 -6.80 5.03 -16.33
N VAL A 247 -5.77 5.85 -16.57
CA VAL A 247 -4.36 5.43 -16.48
C VAL A 247 -3.90 5.49 -15.04
N ALA A 248 -4.18 4.43 -14.31
CA ALA A 248 -3.80 4.29 -12.91
C ALA A 248 -2.34 3.85 -12.77
N ARG A 249 -1.61 4.43 -11.80
CA ARG A 249 -0.22 4.08 -11.50
C ARG A 249 -0.06 3.82 -10.01
N ASN A 250 0.68 2.77 -9.66
CA ASN A 250 1.03 2.53 -8.27
C ASN A 250 2.24 3.38 -7.88
N HIS A 251 2.06 4.39 -7.03
CA HIS A 251 3.12 5.31 -6.62
C HIS A 251 4.30 4.59 -5.97
N SER A 252 4.08 3.52 -5.20
CA SER A 252 5.14 2.75 -4.55
C SER A 252 5.99 1.90 -5.51
N SER A 253 5.62 1.81 -6.79
CA SER A 253 6.37 1.05 -7.80
C SER A 253 7.56 1.83 -8.32
N PHE A 254 8.73 1.21 -8.35
CA PHE A 254 9.93 1.75 -8.96
C PHE A 254 9.79 2.00 -10.48
N VAL A 255 8.94 1.24 -11.14
CA VAL A 255 8.68 1.30 -12.60
C VAL A 255 7.30 1.89 -12.90
N LYS A 256 6.81 2.79 -12.06
CA LYS A 256 5.47 3.38 -12.20
C LYS A 256 5.26 4.14 -13.51
N LYS A 257 6.32 4.72 -14.08
CA LYS A 257 6.26 5.43 -15.37
C LYS A 257 6.00 4.46 -16.53
N GLU A 258 6.65 3.31 -16.53
CA GLU A 258 6.67 2.31 -17.60
C GLU A 258 5.50 1.33 -17.48
N VAL A 259 5.10 0.96 -16.26
CA VAL A 259 4.12 -0.09 -15.99
C VAL A 259 2.91 0.46 -15.24
N PRO A 260 1.88 0.96 -15.95
CA PRO A 260 0.62 1.34 -15.35
C PRO A 260 -0.12 0.09 -14.83
N LEU A 261 -1.08 0.29 -13.92
CA LEU A 261 -2.04 -0.75 -13.55
C LEU A 261 -2.88 -1.17 -14.77
N PRO A 262 -3.45 -2.39 -14.78
CA PRO A 262 -4.26 -2.85 -15.91
C PRO A 262 -5.39 -1.88 -16.26
N GLY A 263 -5.51 -1.55 -17.52
CA GLY A 263 -6.63 -0.79 -18.07
C GLY A 263 -7.96 -1.56 -17.97
N ARG A 264 -9.01 -1.05 -18.56
CA ARG A 264 -10.34 -1.66 -18.53
C ARG A 264 -10.30 -3.12 -18.97
N ASN A 265 -10.81 -3.99 -18.10
CA ASN A 265 -10.86 -5.42 -18.40
C ASN A 265 -12.14 -6.05 -17.86
N TYR A 266 -12.52 -7.17 -18.45
CA TYR A 266 -13.69 -7.94 -18.07
C TYR A 266 -13.32 -9.39 -17.86
N GLY A 267 -14.00 -10.06 -16.94
CA GLY A 267 -13.75 -11.46 -16.67
C GLY A 267 -15.01 -12.24 -16.30
N LEU A 268 -14.91 -13.54 -16.51
CA LEU A 268 -15.90 -14.53 -16.10
C LEU A 268 -15.21 -15.53 -15.17
N ARG A 269 -15.83 -15.80 -14.04
CA ARG A 269 -15.41 -16.85 -13.11
C ARG A 269 -16.52 -17.83 -12.90
N VAL A 270 -16.22 -19.11 -13.08
CA VAL A 270 -17.14 -20.22 -12.81
C VAL A 270 -16.51 -21.11 -11.73
N ASN A 271 -17.28 -21.37 -10.68
CA ASN A 271 -16.85 -22.23 -9.56
C ASN A 271 -17.93 -23.30 -9.35
N LEU A 272 -17.55 -24.56 -9.44
CA LEU A 272 -18.41 -25.71 -9.16
C LEU A 272 -17.85 -26.42 -7.90
N LYS A 273 -18.71 -26.51 -6.89
CA LYS A 273 -18.48 -27.30 -5.67
C LYS A 273 -19.41 -28.50 -5.67
N PHE A 274 -18.85 -29.69 -5.43
CA PHE A 274 -19.58 -30.96 -5.37
C PHE A 274 -19.12 -31.81 -4.17
#